data_d3f5a9fbc2e39e8c73e5a5f299604ec2
#
_entry.id   d3f5a9fbc2e39e8c73e5a5f299604ec2
#
_cell.length_a   1.000
_cell.length_b   1.000
_cell.length_c   1.000
_cell.angle_alpha   90.00
_cell.angle_beta   90.00
_cell.angle_gamma   90.00
#
_symmetry.space_group_name_H-M   'P 1'
#
loop_
_entity.id
_entity.type
_entity.pdbx_description
1 polymer ?
#
loop_
_entity_poly.entity_id
_entity_poly.type
_entity_poly.pdbx_seq_one_letter_code
_entity_poly.pdbx_strand_id
1 'polypeptide(L)'
;MANLGIYFAFILGGIMSYEVVARPLRVAVLTVSDTRTLETDKGGNKVQEFLEAANHIVADRKIVIDDCEAIINAMTPWCNDESIDVIISTGGTGIAMRDVTIEAVNSLYEKHIPGFGEIFRYLSYTEDIGTKAMASRAEAGVNNNTLMFSVPGSVGAVTLAMSKLIIPEMGHLVREITK
;
A
#
# COMPACT_ATOMS: atom_id res chain seq x y z
N MET A 1 -13.33 -26.42 -18.99
CA MET A 1 -14.22 -25.84 -17.95
C MET A 1 -13.74 -24.43 -17.68
N ALA A 2 -14.50 -23.43 -18.12
CA ALA A 2 -14.11 -22.03 -18.07
C ALA A 2 -14.23 -21.49 -16.63
N ASN A 3 -13.15 -20.93 -16.12
CA ASN A 3 -13.11 -20.31 -14.80
C ASN A 3 -13.78 -18.92 -14.88
N LEU A 4 -14.94 -18.81 -14.27
CA LEU A 4 -15.76 -17.60 -14.25
C LEU A 4 -15.13 -16.61 -13.25
N GLY A 5 -14.38 -15.63 -13.77
CA GLY A 5 -13.89 -14.51 -12.98
C GLY A 5 -15.08 -13.67 -12.49
N ILE A 6 -15.18 -13.49 -11.19
CA ILE A 6 -16.25 -12.73 -10.55
C ILE A 6 -16.00 -11.24 -10.82
N TYR A 7 -16.89 -10.64 -11.61
CA TYR A 7 -16.94 -9.20 -11.86
C TYR A 7 -17.58 -8.48 -10.65
N PHE A 8 -16.82 -7.67 -9.93
CA PHE A 8 -17.40 -6.62 -9.11
C PHE A 8 -17.53 -5.34 -9.94
N ALA A 9 -18.70 -5.14 -10.51
CA ALA A 9 -19.06 -3.88 -11.15
C ALA A 9 -19.61 -2.91 -10.08
N PHE A 10 -18.86 -1.89 -9.72
CA PHE A 10 -19.44 -0.71 -9.09
C PHE A 10 -19.87 0.26 -10.19
N ILE A 11 -21.18 0.38 -10.38
CA ILE A 11 -21.80 1.37 -11.28
C ILE A 11 -21.88 2.69 -10.54
N LEU A 12 -21.03 3.65 -10.90
CA LEU A 12 -21.30 5.09 -10.82
C LEU A 12 -20.53 5.77 -11.96
N GLY A 13 -21.23 6.05 -13.01
CA GLY A 13 -21.04 7.11 -14.02
C GLY A 13 -19.61 7.45 -14.47
N GLY A 14 -18.93 6.57 -15.20
CA GLY A 14 -17.68 6.88 -15.87
C GLY A 14 -17.09 5.57 -16.41
N ILE A 15 -16.79 5.53 -17.72
CA ILE A 15 -16.15 4.39 -18.36
C ILE A 15 -14.69 4.31 -17.83
N MET A 16 -14.46 3.54 -16.78
CA MET A 16 -13.13 3.07 -16.42
C MET A 16 -13.06 1.59 -16.82
N SER A 17 -12.36 1.31 -17.89
CA SER A 17 -11.99 -0.05 -18.24
C SER A 17 -10.90 -0.51 -17.26
N TYR A 18 -11.29 -1.20 -16.20
CA TYR A 18 -10.34 -1.93 -15.38
C TYR A 18 -9.79 -3.09 -16.22
N GLU A 19 -8.61 -2.97 -16.74
CA GLU A 19 -7.92 -4.13 -17.29
C GLU A 19 -7.58 -5.07 -16.15
N VAL A 20 -8.23 -6.23 -16.17
CA VAL A 20 -8.03 -7.30 -15.18
C VAL A 20 -6.55 -7.71 -15.17
N VAL A 21 -5.92 -7.73 -14.01
CA VAL A 21 -4.57 -8.28 -13.85
C VAL A 21 -4.62 -9.76 -14.25
N ALA A 22 -3.76 -10.16 -15.18
CA ALA A 22 -3.76 -11.51 -15.72
C ALA A 22 -3.41 -12.60 -14.68
N ARG A 23 -2.83 -12.19 -13.54
CA ARG A 23 -2.46 -13.10 -12.44
C ARG A 23 -2.62 -12.43 -11.07
N PRO A 24 -2.78 -13.20 -9.99
CA PRO A 24 -2.64 -12.67 -8.63
C PRO A 24 -1.27 -12.00 -8.44
N LEU A 25 -1.26 -10.81 -7.84
CA LEU A 25 -0.02 -10.15 -7.43
C LEU A 25 0.45 -10.72 -6.09
N ARG A 26 1.76 -10.78 -5.92
CA ARG A 26 2.42 -11.18 -4.68
C ARG A 26 2.83 -9.94 -3.92
N VAL A 27 2.26 -9.75 -2.74
CA VAL A 27 2.36 -8.53 -1.95
C VAL A 27 3.04 -8.82 -0.62
N ALA A 28 4.07 -8.04 -0.29
CA ALA A 28 4.66 -8.01 1.04
C ALA A 28 4.02 -6.88 1.87
N VAL A 29 3.74 -7.14 3.14
CA VAL A 29 3.09 -6.19 4.05
C VAL A 29 4.01 -5.89 5.23
N LEU A 30 4.33 -4.60 5.42
CA LEU A 30 5.12 -4.11 6.55
C LEU A 30 4.25 -3.26 7.46
N THR A 31 4.20 -3.61 8.74
CA THR A 31 3.64 -2.72 9.76
C THR A 31 4.77 -2.08 10.55
N VAL A 32 4.77 -0.75 10.60
CA VAL A 32 5.73 0.02 11.39
C VAL A 32 5.07 0.44 12.69
N SER A 33 5.52 -0.13 13.80
CA SER A 33 4.95 0.14 15.13
C SER A 33 5.81 -0.39 16.25
N ASP A 34 6.03 0.42 17.29
CA ASP A 34 6.73 0.04 18.53
C ASP A 34 5.89 -0.88 19.45
N THR A 35 4.58 -0.98 19.23
CA THR A 35 3.66 -1.58 20.22
C THR A 35 2.81 -2.71 19.67
N ARG A 36 2.75 -2.92 18.35
CA ARG A 36 1.91 -3.97 17.74
C ARG A 36 2.63 -5.30 17.68
N THR A 37 1.82 -6.36 17.77
CA THR A 37 2.19 -7.73 17.40
C THR A 37 1.30 -8.17 16.25
N LEU A 38 1.60 -9.28 15.59
CA LEU A 38 0.75 -9.81 14.51
C LEU A 38 -0.72 -10.00 14.93
N GLU A 39 -0.97 -10.32 16.21
CA GLU A 39 -2.32 -10.51 16.75
C GLU A 39 -3.06 -9.16 16.95
N THR A 40 -2.32 -8.11 17.31
CA THR A 40 -2.89 -6.77 17.63
C THR A 40 -2.82 -5.78 16.48
N ASP A 41 -2.22 -6.16 15.35
CA ASP A 41 -2.02 -5.32 14.19
C ASP A 41 -3.28 -5.21 13.32
N LYS A 42 -4.18 -4.33 13.72
CA LYS A 42 -5.43 -4.09 13.00
C LYS A 42 -5.20 -3.50 11.59
N GLY A 43 -4.17 -2.67 11.41
CA GLY A 43 -3.84 -2.06 10.12
C GLY A 43 -3.37 -3.09 9.11
N GLY A 44 -2.34 -3.86 9.45
CA GLY A 44 -1.84 -4.93 8.58
C GLY A 44 -2.84 -6.05 8.33
N ASN A 45 -3.67 -6.41 9.36
CA ASN A 45 -4.78 -7.35 9.15
C ASN A 45 -5.76 -6.82 8.11
N LYS A 46 -6.05 -5.52 8.15
CA LYS A 46 -6.96 -4.90 7.17
C LYS A 46 -6.38 -4.86 5.76
N VAL A 47 -5.07 -4.61 5.61
CA VAL A 47 -4.38 -4.75 4.31
C VAL A 47 -4.54 -6.17 3.78
N GLN A 48 -4.26 -7.18 4.60
CA GLN A 48 -4.39 -8.58 4.23
C GLN A 48 -5.81 -8.95 3.80
N GLU A 49 -6.85 -8.54 4.54
CA GLU A 49 -8.25 -8.77 4.18
C GLU A 49 -8.58 -8.25 2.77
N PHE A 50 -8.13 -7.03 2.42
CA PHE A 50 -8.37 -6.45 1.10
C PHE A 50 -7.64 -7.21 0.00
N LEU A 51 -6.40 -7.61 0.23
CA LEU A 51 -5.59 -8.37 -0.73
C LEU A 51 -6.23 -9.74 -1.03
N GLU A 52 -6.59 -10.48 0.02
CA GLU A 52 -7.23 -11.79 -0.10
C GLU A 52 -8.60 -11.71 -0.79
N ALA A 53 -9.41 -10.70 -0.44
CA ALA A 53 -10.71 -10.45 -1.07
C ALA A 53 -10.59 -10.14 -2.58
N ALA A 54 -9.47 -9.53 -2.99
CA ALA A 54 -9.15 -9.23 -4.39
C ALA A 54 -8.36 -10.36 -5.09
N ASN A 55 -8.23 -11.54 -4.47
CA ASN A 55 -7.46 -12.69 -4.96
C ASN A 55 -5.97 -12.43 -5.17
N HIS A 56 -5.37 -11.51 -4.42
CA HIS A 56 -3.92 -11.33 -4.36
C HIS A 56 -3.31 -12.18 -3.24
N ILE A 57 -2.00 -12.37 -3.28
CA ILE A 57 -1.27 -13.25 -2.37
C ILE A 57 -0.46 -12.40 -1.42
N VAL A 58 -0.68 -12.53 -0.11
CA VAL A 58 0.24 -12.01 0.89
C VAL A 58 1.45 -12.94 0.97
N ALA A 59 2.55 -12.51 0.34
CA ALA A 59 3.76 -13.32 0.18
C ALA A 59 4.63 -13.31 1.44
N ASP A 60 4.68 -12.18 2.14
CA ASP A 60 5.36 -12.04 3.44
C ASP A 60 4.69 -10.94 4.26
N ARG A 61 4.83 -11.01 5.58
CA ARG A 61 4.30 -10.00 6.50
C ARG A 61 5.23 -9.83 7.70
N LYS A 62 5.65 -8.59 7.95
CA LYS A 62 6.54 -8.23 9.06
C LYS A 62 6.02 -7.03 9.85
N ILE A 63 6.44 -6.96 11.11
CA ILE A 63 6.29 -5.78 11.96
C ILE A 63 7.69 -5.35 12.36
N VAL A 64 7.97 -4.05 12.25
CA VAL A 64 9.23 -3.45 12.70
C VAL A 64 8.93 -2.23 13.56
N ILE A 65 9.88 -1.82 14.37
CA ILE A 65 9.82 -0.58 15.16
C ILE A 65 9.91 0.66 14.27
N ASP A 66 9.52 1.82 14.79
CA ASP A 66 9.63 3.13 14.12
C ASP A 66 11.10 3.59 14.09
N ASP A 67 11.90 2.91 13.24
CA ASP A 67 13.33 3.17 13.03
C ASP A 67 13.65 3.03 11.53
N CYS A 68 14.36 4.04 10.97
CA CYS A 68 14.67 4.08 9.54
C CYS A 68 15.45 2.85 9.07
N GLU A 69 16.46 2.44 9.84
CA GLU A 69 17.33 1.31 9.46
C GLU A 69 16.56 -0.02 9.53
N ALA A 70 15.71 -0.19 10.55
CA ALA A 70 14.85 -1.36 10.68
C ALA A 70 13.87 -1.47 9.51
N ILE A 71 13.27 -0.36 9.08
CA ILE A 71 12.35 -0.30 7.93
C ILE A 71 13.09 -0.64 6.63
N ILE A 72 14.23 0.01 6.36
CA ILE A 72 15.05 -0.23 5.16
C ILE A 72 15.50 -1.69 5.11
N ASN A 73 16.02 -2.24 6.22
CA ASN A 73 16.49 -3.61 6.30
C ASN A 73 15.35 -4.64 6.09
N ALA A 74 14.12 -4.30 6.48
CA ALA A 74 12.96 -5.17 6.24
C ALA A 74 12.51 -5.14 4.77
N MET A 75 12.56 -3.97 4.11
CA MET A 75 12.03 -3.77 2.75
C MET A 75 13.04 -4.11 1.65
N THR A 76 14.32 -3.86 1.85
CA THR A 76 15.37 -4.09 0.84
C THR A 76 15.38 -5.52 0.28
N PRO A 77 15.26 -6.59 1.09
CA PRO A 77 15.15 -7.95 0.55
C PRO A 77 13.95 -8.15 -0.36
N TRP A 78 12.81 -7.52 -0.06
CA TRP A 78 11.61 -7.59 -0.89
C TRP A 78 11.76 -6.83 -2.21
N CYS A 79 12.43 -5.68 -2.20
CA CYS A 79 12.74 -4.92 -3.42
C CYS A 79 13.69 -5.69 -4.37
N ASN A 80 14.49 -6.60 -3.83
CA ASN A 80 15.42 -7.44 -4.59
C ASN A 80 14.86 -8.83 -4.94
N ASP A 81 13.65 -9.15 -4.51
CA ASP A 81 12.97 -10.42 -4.78
C ASP A 81 12.02 -10.26 -5.97
N GLU A 82 12.42 -10.75 -7.14
CA GLU A 82 11.62 -10.69 -8.38
C GLU A 82 10.24 -11.36 -8.24
N SER A 83 10.00 -12.14 -7.19
CA SER A 83 8.70 -12.74 -6.90
C SER A 83 7.74 -11.81 -6.16
N ILE A 84 8.20 -10.65 -5.67
CA ILE A 84 7.38 -9.65 -4.98
C ILE A 84 7.01 -8.51 -5.96
N ASP A 85 5.73 -8.38 -6.24
CA ASP A 85 5.24 -7.33 -7.14
C ASP A 85 4.99 -6.00 -6.44
N VAL A 86 4.53 -6.06 -5.19
CA VAL A 86 4.08 -4.88 -4.42
C VAL A 86 4.53 -4.99 -2.97
N ILE A 87 4.93 -3.87 -2.39
CA ILE A 87 5.13 -3.70 -0.95
C ILE A 87 4.12 -2.67 -0.44
N ILE A 88 3.41 -3.00 0.64
CA ILE A 88 2.50 -2.07 1.31
C ILE A 88 2.98 -1.90 2.75
N SER A 89 3.41 -0.69 3.12
CA SER A 89 3.74 -0.36 4.50
C SER A 89 2.63 0.46 5.16
N THR A 90 2.39 0.23 6.45
CA THR A 90 1.40 0.95 7.24
C THR A 90 1.96 1.34 8.61
N GLY A 91 1.74 2.59 9.02
CA GLY A 91 2.27 3.17 10.25
C GLY A 91 3.49 4.07 10.03
N GLY A 92 3.86 4.86 11.04
CA GLY A 92 5.03 5.75 11.04
C GLY A 92 5.04 6.85 9.98
N THR A 93 3.87 7.24 9.43
CA THR A 93 3.76 8.24 8.35
C THR A 93 3.34 9.63 8.85
N GLY A 94 3.18 9.83 10.15
CA GLY A 94 2.79 11.10 10.76
C GLY A 94 3.94 12.11 10.84
N ILE A 95 3.76 13.17 11.64
CA ILE A 95 4.70 14.29 11.78
C ILE A 95 5.44 14.29 13.12
N ALA A 96 5.27 13.25 13.94
CA ALA A 96 6.03 13.13 15.17
C ALA A 96 7.50 12.76 14.86
N MET A 97 8.43 13.12 15.77
CA MET A 97 9.87 12.85 15.57
C MET A 97 10.18 11.35 15.35
N ARG A 98 9.34 10.48 15.90
CA ARG A 98 9.48 9.02 15.73
C ARG A 98 8.86 8.49 14.44
N ASP A 99 8.00 9.25 13.76
CA ASP A 99 7.36 8.83 12.51
C ASP A 99 8.39 8.98 11.38
N VAL A 100 9.08 7.91 11.04
CA VAL A 100 10.22 7.92 10.10
C VAL A 100 10.01 7.03 8.87
N THR A 101 8.81 6.48 8.70
CA THR A 101 8.53 5.59 7.56
C THR A 101 8.76 6.30 6.22
N ILE A 102 8.36 7.56 6.10
CA ILE A 102 8.49 8.31 4.85
C ILE A 102 9.96 8.61 4.52
N GLU A 103 10.76 8.95 5.51
CA GLU A 103 12.20 9.14 5.36
C GLU A 103 12.88 7.85 4.91
N ALA A 104 12.50 6.72 5.50
CA ALA A 104 13.05 5.41 5.14
C ALA A 104 12.69 5.03 3.69
N VAL A 105 11.40 5.08 3.31
CA VAL A 105 10.97 4.68 1.97
C VAL A 105 11.48 5.61 0.87
N ASN A 106 11.61 6.92 1.16
CA ASN A 106 12.17 7.88 0.22
C ASN A 106 13.63 7.57 -0.14
N SER A 107 14.39 6.97 0.78
CA SER A 107 15.75 6.51 0.49
C SER A 107 15.80 5.27 -0.41
N LEU A 108 14.70 4.53 -0.52
CA LEU A 108 14.58 3.35 -1.37
C LEU A 108 14.01 3.69 -2.77
N TYR A 109 13.19 4.71 -2.90
CA TYR A 109 12.54 5.00 -4.18
C TYR A 109 13.52 5.43 -5.27
N GLU A 110 13.46 4.75 -6.41
CA GLU A 110 14.08 5.19 -7.67
C GLU A 110 13.18 6.16 -8.42
N LYS A 111 11.87 5.98 -8.29
CA LYS A 111 10.84 6.86 -8.86
C LYS A 111 9.73 7.07 -7.84
N HIS A 112 9.32 8.33 -7.69
CA HIS A 112 8.18 8.71 -6.86
C HIS A 112 6.89 8.70 -7.67
N ILE A 113 5.77 8.35 -7.01
CA ILE A 113 4.41 8.44 -7.56
C ILE A 113 3.63 9.47 -6.72
N PRO A 114 3.89 10.79 -6.90
CA PRO A 114 3.33 11.84 -6.03
C PRO A 114 1.80 11.89 -6.07
N GLY A 115 1.20 11.56 -7.22
CA GLY A 115 -0.25 11.53 -7.39
C GLY A 115 -0.98 10.62 -6.40
N PHE A 116 -0.36 9.54 -5.93
CA PHE A 116 -0.95 8.70 -4.89
C PHE A 116 -1.19 9.48 -3.60
N GLY A 117 -0.17 10.14 -3.08
CA GLY A 117 -0.28 10.92 -1.86
C GLY A 117 -1.22 12.12 -1.99
N GLU A 118 -1.26 12.76 -3.15
CA GLU A 118 -2.17 13.86 -3.45
C GLU A 118 -3.63 13.41 -3.40
N ILE A 119 -3.97 12.34 -4.12
CA ILE A 119 -5.33 11.81 -4.17
C ILE A 119 -5.73 11.22 -2.80
N PHE A 120 -4.82 10.51 -2.12
CA PHE A 120 -5.08 9.98 -0.79
C PHE A 120 -5.43 11.10 0.21
N ARG A 121 -4.66 12.19 0.24
CA ARG A 121 -4.94 13.35 1.12
C ARG A 121 -6.25 14.04 0.76
N TYR A 122 -6.56 14.19 -0.53
CA TYR A 122 -7.83 14.74 -0.98
C TYR A 122 -9.02 13.90 -0.50
N LEU A 123 -8.98 12.58 -0.69
CA LEU A 123 -10.02 11.68 -0.23
C LEU A 123 -10.13 11.65 1.30
N SER A 124 -9.00 11.64 2.02
CA SER A 124 -8.99 11.72 3.48
C SER A 124 -9.61 13.02 4.00
N TYR A 125 -9.40 14.13 3.30
CA TYR A 125 -10.02 15.42 3.62
C TYR A 125 -11.53 15.41 3.40
N THR A 126 -11.98 14.86 2.28
CA THR A 126 -13.40 14.94 1.86
C THR A 126 -14.28 13.85 2.46
N GLU A 127 -13.73 12.66 2.72
CA GLU A 127 -14.52 11.48 3.07
C GLU A 127 -14.24 10.90 4.48
N ASP A 128 -13.15 11.33 5.21
CA ASP A 128 -12.77 10.70 6.47
C ASP A 128 -12.48 11.72 7.58
N ILE A 129 -11.29 12.32 7.62
CA ILE A 129 -10.77 13.05 8.78
C ILE A 129 -10.72 14.58 8.62
N GLY A 130 -11.22 15.10 7.48
CA GLY A 130 -11.23 16.55 7.21
C GLY A 130 -9.82 17.15 7.19
N THR A 131 -9.65 18.34 7.78
CA THR A 131 -8.39 19.09 7.78
C THR A 131 -7.21 18.34 8.41
N LYS A 132 -7.44 17.32 9.22
CA LYS A 132 -6.37 16.48 9.78
C LYS A 132 -5.56 15.74 8.70
N ALA A 133 -6.14 15.58 7.50
CA ALA A 133 -5.45 14.99 6.35
C ALA A 133 -4.16 15.75 5.96
N MET A 134 -4.03 17.03 6.32
CA MET A 134 -2.81 17.82 6.10
C MET A 134 -1.56 17.22 6.77
N ALA A 135 -1.73 16.49 7.88
CA ALA A 135 -0.62 15.86 8.60
C ALA A 135 -0.24 14.48 8.04
N SER A 136 -0.98 13.96 7.06
CA SER A 136 -0.67 12.68 6.43
C SER A 136 0.43 12.82 5.39
N ARG A 137 1.46 11.99 5.50
CA ARG A 137 2.58 11.92 4.55
C ARG A 137 2.56 10.66 3.69
N ALA A 138 1.36 10.07 3.50
CA ALA A 138 1.21 8.91 2.61
C ALA A 138 1.86 9.14 1.24
N GLU A 139 2.63 8.16 0.78
CA GLU A 139 3.42 8.22 -0.45
C GLU A 139 3.43 6.88 -1.19
N ALA A 140 3.84 6.93 -2.46
CA ALA A 140 4.12 5.74 -3.25
C ALA A 140 5.33 5.97 -4.16
N GLY A 141 5.97 4.89 -4.54
CA GLY A 141 7.13 4.89 -5.42
C GLY A 141 7.43 3.51 -5.98
N VAL A 142 8.56 3.43 -6.67
CA VAL A 142 9.05 2.21 -7.31
C VAL A 142 10.51 2.02 -6.95
N ASN A 143 10.90 0.78 -6.64
CA ASN A 143 12.29 0.36 -6.53
C ASN A 143 12.47 -0.94 -7.33
N ASN A 144 13.47 -0.98 -8.21
CA ASN A 144 13.57 -2.02 -9.24
C ASN A 144 12.22 -2.15 -9.99
N ASN A 145 11.61 -3.32 -9.97
CA ASN A 145 10.28 -3.56 -10.54
C ASN A 145 9.19 -3.73 -9.47
N THR A 146 9.46 -3.34 -8.24
CA THR A 146 8.53 -3.46 -7.12
C THR A 146 7.81 -2.14 -6.86
N LEU A 147 6.49 -2.18 -6.90
CA LEU A 147 5.62 -1.05 -6.55
C LEU A 147 5.52 -0.93 -5.03
N MET A 148 5.65 0.28 -4.49
CA MET A 148 5.67 0.50 -3.04
C MET A 148 4.62 1.55 -2.65
N PHE A 149 3.82 1.24 -1.61
CA PHE A 149 2.87 2.16 -0.99
C PHE A 149 3.14 2.30 0.51
N SER A 150 3.06 3.51 1.03
CA SER A 150 3.18 3.81 2.46
C SER A 150 1.96 4.61 2.91
N VAL A 151 1.19 4.05 3.85
CA VAL A 151 -0.07 4.61 4.31
C VAL A 151 -0.12 4.74 5.85
N PRO A 152 -0.93 5.65 6.41
CA PRO A 152 -1.10 5.75 7.85
C PRO A 152 -1.62 4.46 8.48
N GLY A 153 -1.23 4.19 9.75
CA GLY A 153 -1.55 2.95 10.46
C GLY A 153 -2.99 2.83 11.00
N SER A 154 -3.84 3.84 10.82
CA SER A 154 -5.24 3.75 11.25
C SER A 154 -6.05 2.86 10.31
N VAL A 155 -7.00 2.10 10.86
CA VAL A 155 -7.88 1.23 10.07
C VAL A 155 -8.67 2.02 9.02
N GLY A 156 -9.10 3.25 9.35
CA GLY A 156 -9.79 4.15 8.40
C GLY A 156 -8.91 4.51 7.21
N ALA A 157 -7.68 4.98 7.47
CA ALA A 157 -6.73 5.33 6.42
C ALA A 157 -6.36 4.14 5.53
N VAL A 158 -6.12 2.96 6.13
CA VAL A 158 -5.86 1.72 5.38
C VAL A 158 -7.08 1.36 4.52
N THR A 159 -8.28 1.40 5.08
CA THR A 159 -9.52 1.10 4.34
C THR A 159 -9.69 2.03 3.15
N LEU A 160 -9.50 3.33 3.35
CA LEU A 160 -9.59 4.34 2.29
C LEU A 160 -8.56 4.07 1.18
N ALA A 161 -7.28 3.92 1.55
CA ALA A 161 -6.20 3.67 0.60
C ALA A 161 -6.43 2.38 -0.20
N MET A 162 -6.72 1.27 0.49
CA MET A 162 -6.89 -0.03 -0.14
C MET A 162 -8.10 -0.05 -1.08
N SER A 163 -9.26 0.43 -0.62
CA SER A 163 -10.51 0.34 -1.39
C SER A 163 -10.59 1.32 -2.56
N LYS A 164 -10.05 2.53 -2.40
CA LYS A 164 -10.22 3.62 -3.37
C LYS A 164 -9.05 3.76 -4.34
N LEU A 165 -7.84 3.36 -3.94
CA LEU A 165 -6.63 3.64 -4.70
C LEU A 165 -5.81 2.38 -5.00
N ILE A 166 -5.42 1.60 -3.98
CA ILE A 166 -4.42 0.55 -4.15
C ILE A 166 -5.00 -0.63 -4.92
N ILE A 167 -6.08 -1.25 -4.43
CA ILE A 167 -6.69 -2.42 -5.11
C ILE A 167 -7.13 -2.08 -6.54
N PRO A 168 -7.79 -0.93 -6.81
CA PRO A 168 -8.19 -0.59 -8.18
C PRO A 168 -7.02 -0.41 -9.15
N GLU A 169 -5.86 0.14 -8.69
CA GLU A 169 -4.81 0.60 -9.59
C GLU A 169 -3.51 -0.21 -9.55
N MET A 170 -3.22 -0.97 -8.48
CA MET A 170 -1.91 -1.63 -8.36
C MET A 170 -1.62 -2.60 -9.51
N GLY A 171 -2.62 -3.25 -10.06
CA GLY A 171 -2.45 -4.14 -11.20
C GLY A 171 -2.06 -3.42 -12.49
N HIS A 172 -2.61 -2.24 -12.72
CA HIS A 172 -2.22 -1.36 -13.82
C HIS A 172 -0.79 -0.84 -13.61
N LEU A 173 -0.49 -0.33 -12.42
CA LEU A 173 0.83 0.25 -12.10
C LEU A 173 1.95 -0.79 -12.20
N VAL A 174 1.75 -2.02 -11.73
CA VAL A 174 2.74 -3.10 -11.89
C VAL A 174 3.03 -3.39 -13.36
N ARG A 175 2.02 -3.38 -14.24
CA ARG A 175 2.25 -3.54 -15.68
C ARG A 175 3.02 -2.36 -16.29
N GLU A 176 2.76 -1.13 -15.85
CA GLU A 176 3.50 0.04 -16.32
C GLU A 176 4.99 -0.03 -15.96
N ILE A 177 5.30 -0.55 -14.77
CA ILE A 177 6.69 -0.71 -14.29
C ILE A 177 7.44 -1.77 -15.10
N THR A 178 6.75 -2.83 -15.57
CA THR A 178 7.36 -3.97 -16.24
C THR A 178 7.36 -3.89 -17.77
N LYS A 179 6.98 -2.74 -18.34
CA LYS A 179 7.10 -2.46 -19.78
C LYS A 179 8.54 -2.20 -20.17
#